data_dfdcbc20bfd9b40bf8c2f0bd77b47d71
#
_entry.id   dfdcbc20bfd9b40bf8c2f0bd77b47d71
#
_cell.length_a   1.000
_cell.length_b   1.000
_cell.length_c   1.000
_cell.angle_alpha   90.00
_cell.angle_beta   90.00
_cell.angle_gamma   90.00
#
_symmetry.space_group_name_H-M   'P 1'
#
loop_
_entity.id
_entity.type
_entity.pdbx_description
1 polymer ?
#
loop_
_entity_poly.entity_id
_entity_poly.type
_entity_poly.pdbx_seq_one_letter_code
_entity_poly.pdbx_strand_id
1 'polypeptide(L)'
;LAHAASAQGIVAVENICGRAKTIDYRSIPAAAFTHPEVSFVGLTEPQAKQQGEAEGFKVGTSRTYFKGNSKALAELESEGIAKIIYREDTGELLGAHIIGIHASDLIHEASAAIADRASVHHLANHVHAHPTLGEVLDEAYKRAVHA
;
A
#
# COMPACT_ATOMS: atom_id res chain seq x y z
N LEU A 1 -4.21 -5.91 16.48
CA LEU A 1 -2.87 -5.48 16.05
C LEU A 1 -2.33 -4.44 17.05
N ALA A 2 -1.07 -4.62 17.51
CA ALA A 2 -0.47 -3.75 18.51
C ALA A 2 -0.45 -2.26 18.10
N HIS A 3 -0.01 -1.98 16.87
CA HIS A 3 0.03 -0.62 16.33
C HIS A 3 -1.37 0.00 16.17
N ALA A 4 -2.37 -0.79 15.79
CA ALA A 4 -3.76 -0.33 15.74
C ALA A 4 -4.29 0.01 17.12
N ALA A 5 -4.05 -0.85 18.12
CA ALA A 5 -4.45 -0.61 19.51
C ALA A 5 -3.78 0.65 20.09
N SER A 6 -2.49 0.86 19.81
CA SER A 6 -1.77 2.08 20.21
C SER A 6 -2.39 3.34 19.60
N ALA A 7 -2.70 3.31 18.30
CA ALA A 7 -3.36 4.43 17.61
C ALA A 7 -4.78 4.70 18.20
N GLN A 8 -5.55 3.65 18.47
CA GLN A 8 -6.86 3.76 19.10
C GLN A 8 -6.78 4.36 20.51
N GLY A 9 -5.78 3.96 21.31
CA GLY A 9 -5.53 4.52 22.64
C GLY A 9 -5.25 6.03 22.59
N ILE A 10 -4.41 6.47 21.65
CA ILE A 10 -4.12 7.90 21.42
C ILE A 10 -5.41 8.65 21.05
N VAL A 11 -6.18 8.14 20.09
CA VAL A 11 -7.45 8.75 19.67
C VAL A 11 -8.44 8.85 20.82
N ALA A 12 -8.55 7.81 21.65
CA ALA A 12 -9.42 7.82 22.82
C ALA A 12 -9.03 8.91 23.81
N VAL A 13 -7.74 9.03 24.15
CA VAL A 13 -7.24 10.06 25.07
C VAL A 13 -7.46 11.47 24.49
N GLU A 14 -7.19 11.70 23.21
CA GLU A 14 -7.42 12.98 22.54
C GLU A 14 -8.90 13.40 22.68
N ASN A 15 -9.83 12.46 22.43
CA ASN A 15 -11.26 12.74 22.56
C ASN A 15 -11.68 13.03 24.02
N ILE A 16 -11.14 12.30 24.99
CA ILE A 16 -11.37 12.57 26.42
C ILE A 16 -10.90 13.98 26.79
N CYS A 17 -9.79 14.44 26.20
CA CYS A 17 -9.27 15.79 26.40
C CYS A 17 -9.98 16.87 25.57
N GLY A 18 -11.09 16.55 24.91
CA GLY A 18 -11.90 17.50 24.12
C GLY A 18 -11.32 17.83 22.75
N ARG A 19 -10.28 17.13 22.29
CA ARG A 19 -9.72 17.27 20.94
C ARG A 19 -10.33 16.20 20.04
N ALA A 20 -11.32 16.58 19.22
CA ALA A 20 -12.01 15.67 18.31
C ALA A 20 -11.00 15.04 17.32
N LYS A 21 -10.80 13.73 17.45
CA LYS A 21 -9.91 12.95 16.60
C LYS A 21 -10.57 11.65 16.15
N THR A 22 -10.33 11.29 14.90
CA THR A 22 -10.80 10.03 14.32
C THR A 22 -9.60 9.23 13.78
N ILE A 23 -9.82 7.95 13.49
CA ILE A 23 -8.84 7.09 12.87
C ILE A 23 -9.39 6.59 11.53
N ASP A 24 -8.61 6.69 10.47
CA ASP A 24 -8.94 6.03 9.21
C ASP A 24 -8.36 4.61 9.22
N TYR A 25 -9.23 3.64 9.48
CA TYR A 25 -8.86 2.22 9.53
C TYR A 25 -8.36 1.67 8.20
N ARG A 26 -8.68 2.32 7.07
CA ARG A 26 -8.21 1.87 5.74
C ARG A 26 -6.72 2.04 5.56
N SER A 27 -6.11 3.00 6.25
CA SER A 27 -4.68 3.26 6.19
C SER A 27 -3.84 2.45 7.19
N ILE A 28 -4.48 1.63 8.06
CA ILE A 28 -3.74 0.81 9.01
C ILE A 28 -3.19 -0.43 8.31
N PRO A 29 -1.87 -0.60 8.18
CA PRO A 29 -1.29 -1.77 7.54
C PRO A 29 -1.35 -2.99 8.45
N ALA A 30 -1.32 -4.17 7.84
CA ALA A 30 -1.14 -5.44 8.53
C ALA A 30 0.03 -6.21 7.92
N ALA A 31 0.72 -6.99 8.73
CA ALA A 31 1.83 -7.82 8.29
C ALA A 31 1.82 -9.19 8.98
N ALA A 32 2.23 -10.22 8.23
CA ALA A 32 2.56 -11.54 8.74
C ALA A 32 4.06 -11.77 8.50
N PHE A 33 4.77 -12.08 9.57
CA PHE A 33 6.23 -12.24 9.59
C PHE A 33 6.65 -13.67 9.21
N THR A 34 6.12 -14.13 8.10
CA THR A 34 6.48 -15.39 7.45
C THR A 34 7.75 -15.21 6.61
N HIS A 35 8.23 -16.27 5.95
CA HIS A 35 9.29 -16.16 4.97
C HIS A 35 8.83 -16.77 3.64
N PRO A 36 8.60 -15.95 2.60
CA PRO A 36 8.63 -14.47 2.58
C PRO A 36 7.54 -13.83 3.46
N GLU A 37 7.75 -12.58 3.86
CA GLU A 37 6.77 -11.78 4.58
C GLU A 37 5.54 -11.47 3.72
N VAL A 38 4.40 -11.27 4.38
CA VAL A 38 3.17 -10.82 3.72
C VAL A 38 2.67 -9.56 4.40
N SER A 39 2.37 -8.52 3.62
CA SER A 39 1.79 -7.29 4.14
C SER A 39 0.70 -6.75 3.23
N PHE A 40 -0.22 -6.01 3.82
CA PHE A 40 -1.30 -5.36 3.07
C PHE A 40 -1.84 -4.15 3.79
N VAL A 41 -2.45 -3.24 3.03
CA VAL A 41 -3.16 -2.07 3.52
C VAL A 41 -4.28 -1.71 2.54
N GLY A 42 -5.35 -1.13 3.05
CA GLY A 42 -6.50 -0.73 2.24
C GLY A 42 -7.37 -1.89 1.76
N LEU A 43 -8.00 -1.71 0.61
CA LEU A 43 -8.97 -2.64 0.06
C LEU A 43 -8.31 -3.79 -0.70
N THR A 44 -8.92 -4.96 -0.62
CA THR A 44 -8.67 -6.05 -1.58
C THR A 44 -9.33 -5.73 -2.93
N GLU A 45 -8.87 -6.35 -4.01
CA GLU A 45 -9.47 -6.14 -5.34
C GLU A 45 -10.99 -6.42 -5.38
N PRO A 46 -11.52 -7.52 -4.77
CA PRO A 46 -12.96 -7.74 -4.72
C PRO A 46 -13.72 -6.63 -3.96
N GLN A 47 -13.17 -6.16 -2.82
CA GLN A 47 -13.78 -5.07 -2.06
C GLN A 47 -13.77 -3.75 -2.84
N ALA A 48 -12.67 -3.42 -3.51
CA ALA A 48 -12.57 -2.23 -4.33
C ALA A 48 -13.56 -2.27 -5.52
N LYS A 49 -13.70 -3.43 -6.18
CA LYS A 49 -14.68 -3.62 -7.26
C LYS A 49 -16.11 -3.45 -6.76
N GLN A 50 -16.43 -4.04 -5.62
CA GLN A 50 -17.77 -3.88 -4.99
C GLN A 50 -18.05 -2.40 -4.67
N GLN A 51 -17.07 -1.69 -4.12
CA GLN A 51 -17.20 -0.26 -3.87
C GLN A 51 -17.35 0.53 -5.19
N GLY A 52 -16.56 0.21 -6.21
CA GLY A 52 -16.64 0.84 -7.52
C GLY A 52 -18.00 0.67 -8.19
N GLU A 53 -18.60 -0.52 -8.08
CA GLU A 53 -19.96 -0.79 -8.56
C GLU A 53 -21.01 0.06 -7.82
N ALA A 54 -20.86 0.22 -6.51
CA ALA A 54 -21.78 1.00 -5.68
C ALA A 54 -21.65 2.52 -5.90
N GLU A 55 -20.43 3.01 -6.13
CA GLU A 55 -20.12 4.43 -6.24
C GLU A 55 -19.93 4.93 -7.68
N GLY A 56 -19.96 4.04 -8.68
CA GLY A 56 -19.90 4.37 -10.10
C GLY A 56 -18.49 4.66 -10.64
N PHE A 57 -17.44 4.01 -10.09
CA PHE A 57 -16.08 4.13 -10.62
C PHE A 57 -15.48 2.78 -11.01
N LYS A 58 -14.50 2.80 -11.92
CA LYS A 58 -13.74 1.61 -12.32
C LYS A 58 -12.49 1.46 -11.49
N VAL A 59 -12.08 0.19 -11.32
CA VAL A 59 -10.91 -0.20 -10.52
C VAL A 59 -9.83 -0.79 -11.41
N GLY A 60 -8.68 -0.14 -11.42
CA GLY A 60 -7.46 -0.62 -12.03
C GLY A 60 -6.60 -1.40 -11.02
N THR A 61 -5.76 -2.29 -11.55
CA THR A 61 -4.74 -3.00 -10.76
C THR A 61 -3.41 -3.01 -11.50
N SER A 62 -2.32 -2.93 -10.76
CA SER A 62 -0.98 -3.11 -11.30
C SER A 62 -0.20 -4.09 -10.43
N ARG A 63 0.72 -4.84 -11.06
CA ARG A 63 1.53 -5.87 -10.39
C ARG A 63 2.97 -5.79 -10.84
N THR A 64 3.87 -6.00 -9.89
CA THR A 64 5.31 -6.13 -10.12
C THR A 64 5.85 -7.32 -9.35
N TYR A 65 7.03 -7.80 -9.74
CA TYR A 65 7.62 -8.98 -9.17
C TYR A 65 9.03 -8.66 -8.65
N PHE A 66 9.39 -9.16 -7.49
CA PHE A 66 10.72 -9.02 -6.91
C PHE A 66 11.83 -9.61 -7.80
N LYS A 67 11.51 -10.57 -8.67
CA LYS A 67 12.43 -11.11 -9.71
C LYS A 67 12.99 -10.05 -10.65
N GLY A 68 12.31 -8.91 -10.81
CA GLY A 68 12.79 -7.77 -11.58
C GLY A 68 13.52 -6.70 -10.75
N ASN A 69 13.59 -6.87 -9.44
CA ASN A 69 14.17 -5.89 -8.53
C ASN A 69 15.65 -6.20 -8.25
N SER A 70 16.54 -5.28 -8.61
CA SER A 70 18.00 -5.46 -8.51
C SER A 70 18.47 -5.73 -7.07
N LYS A 71 17.86 -5.08 -6.07
CA LYS A 71 18.22 -5.27 -4.67
C LYS A 71 17.80 -6.65 -4.16
N ALA A 72 16.60 -7.11 -4.51
CA ALA A 72 16.12 -8.44 -4.15
C ALA A 72 16.99 -9.55 -4.77
N LEU A 73 17.43 -9.36 -6.02
CA LEU A 73 18.37 -10.27 -6.67
C LEU A 73 19.73 -10.30 -5.96
N ALA A 74 20.26 -9.14 -5.57
CA ALA A 74 21.53 -9.04 -4.85
C ALA A 74 21.47 -9.71 -3.47
N GLU A 75 20.31 -9.72 -2.82
CA GLU A 75 20.08 -10.39 -1.54
C GLU A 75 19.69 -11.87 -1.67
N LEU A 76 19.57 -12.39 -2.91
CA LEU A 76 19.13 -13.76 -3.21
C LEU A 76 17.72 -14.08 -2.69
N GLU A 77 16.87 -13.05 -2.54
CA GLU A 77 15.51 -13.11 -2.00
C GLU A 77 14.50 -12.49 -2.99
N SER A 78 14.51 -13.01 -4.23
CA SER A 78 13.74 -12.43 -5.34
C SER A 78 12.33 -13.02 -5.53
N GLU A 79 11.89 -13.90 -4.64
CA GLU A 79 10.54 -14.43 -4.69
C GLU A 79 9.56 -13.42 -4.10
N GLY A 80 8.49 -13.15 -4.85
CA GLY A 80 7.44 -12.27 -4.36
C GLY A 80 6.80 -11.37 -5.42
N ILE A 81 5.81 -10.63 -4.96
CA ILE A 81 4.96 -9.77 -5.79
C ILE A 81 4.52 -8.55 -4.95
N ALA A 82 4.46 -7.40 -5.60
CA ALA A 82 3.70 -6.25 -5.12
C ALA A 82 2.52 -6.01 -6.06
N LYS A 83 1.34 -5.79 -5.48
CA LYS A 83 0.10 -5.49 -6.20
C LYS A 83 -0.51 -4.24 -5.60
N ILE A 84 -0.89 -3.29 -6.45
CA ILE A 84 -1.66 -2.11 -6.08
C ILE A 84 -3.03 -2.14 -6.74
N ILE A 85 -3.97 -1.46 -6.10
CA ILE A 85 -5.38 -1.32 -6.51
C ILE A 85 -5.70 0.16 -6.46
N TYR A 86 -6.27 0.71 -7.52
CA TYR A 86 -6.52 2.15 -7.64
C TYR A 86 -7.81 2.43 -8.42
N ARG A 87 -8.32 3.66 -8.28
CA ARG A 87 -9.41 4.18 -9.11
C ARG A 87 -8.87 4.59 -10.48
N GLU A 88 -9.52 4.17 -11.55
CA GLU A 88 -9.08 4.55 -12.91
C GLU A 88 -9.34 6.03 -13.22
N ASP A 89 -10.39 6.63 -12.65
CA ASP A 89 -10.80 8.01 -12.93
C ASP A 89 -9.93 9.06 -12.24
N THR A 90 -9.53 8.82 -10.98
CA THR A 90 -8.75 9.76 -10.17
C THR A 90 -7.30 9.33 -9.96
N GLY A 91 -7.02 8.06 -10.18
CA GLY A 91 -5.76 7.44 -9.81
C GLY A 91 -5.62 7.16 -8.32
N GLU A 92 -6.62 7.47 -7.46
CA GLU A 92 -6.52 7.29 -6.00
C GLU A 92 -6.14 5.86 -5.64
N LEU A 93 -5.08 5.70 -4.83
CA LEU A 93 -4.65 4.40 -4.33
C LEU A 93 -5.65 3.88 -3.30
N LEU A 94 -6.24 2.72 -3.56
CA LEU A 94 -7.26 2.08 -2.71
C LEU A 94 -6.70 0.96 -1.86
N GLY A 95 -5.64 0.28 -2.31
CA GLY A 95 -5.06 -0.84 -1.59
C GLY A 95 -3.70 -1.26 -2.16
N ALA A 96 -2.90 -1.89 -1.31
CA ALA A 96 -1.63 -2.49 -1.67
C ALA A 96 -1.41 -3.81 -0.92
N HIS A 97 -0.83 -4.78 -1.60
CA HIS A 97 -0.56 -6.12 -1.09
C HIS A 97 0.83 -6.54 -1.54
N ILE A 98 1.69 -6.93 -0.61
CA ILE A 98 3.07 -7.30 -0.89
C ILE A 98 3.34 -8.67 -0.27
N ILE A 99 3.95 -9.56 -1.04
CA ILE A 99 4.54 -10.81 -0.56
C ILE A 99 5.99 -10.78 -1.01
N GLY A 100 6.93 -10.81 -0.09
CA GLY A 100 8.35 -10.75 -0.43
C GLY A 100 9.21 -10.31 0.75
N ILE A 101 10.50 -10.21 0.48
CA ILE A 101 11.48 -9.72 1.46
C ILE A 101 11.11 -8.31 1.95
N HIS A 102 11.15 -8.09 3.27
CA HIS A 102 10.83 -6.82 3.93
C HIS A 102 9.46 -6.23 3.56
N ALA A 103 8.48 -7.07 3.22
CA ALA A 103 7.14 -6.60 2.89
C ALA A 103 6.51 -5.79 4.03
N SER A 104 6.82 -6.12 5.29
CA SER A 104 6.34 -5.42 6.48
C SER A 104 6.88 -3.98 6.59
N ASP A 105 8.06 -3.70 6.06
CA ASP A 105 8.64 -2.36 6.00
C ASP A 105 8.15 -1.58 4.77
N LEU A 106 8.08 -2.25 3.62
CA LEU A 106 7.69 -1.63 2.35
C LEU A 106 6.24 -1.13 2.33
N ILE A 107 5.33 -1.78 3.06
CA ILE A 107 3.91 -1.43 3.07
C ILE A 107 3.62 -0.02 3.59
N HIS A 108 4.53 0.58 4.35
CA HIS A 108 4.32 1.89 4.98
C HIS A 108 4.22 3.04 3.98
N GLU A 109 4.90 2.97 2.84
CA GLU A 109 4.73 3.94 1.75
C GLU A 109 3.29 3.94 1.23
N ALA A 110 2.76 2.76 0.92
CA ALA A 110 1.37 2.63 0.47
C ALA A 110 0.37 3.02 1.56
N SER A 111 0.67 2.74 2.84
CA SER A 111 -0.15 3.16 3.98
C SER A 111 -0.25 4.69 4.08
N ALA A 112 0.86 5.40 3.96
CA ALA A 112 0.90 6.86 3.93
C ALA A 112 0.13 7.42 2.71
N ALA A 113 0.36 6.83 1.53
CA ALA A 113 -0.32 7.23 0.30
C ALA A 113 -1.84 7.08 0.40
N ILE A 114 -2.35 5.99 1.00
CA ILE A 114 -3.79 5.78 1.23
C ILE A 114 -4.34 6.80 2.24
N ALA A 115 -3.62 7.07 3.33
CA ALA A 115 -4.01 8.07 4.32
C ALA A 115 -4.17 9.46 3.70
N ASP A 116 -3.27 9.82 2.78
CA ASP A 116 -3.25 11.10 2.08
C ASP A 116 -4.10 11.11 0.79
N ARG A 117 -4.77 10.00 0.46
CA ARG A 117 -5.53 9.81 -0.79
C ARG A 117 -4.71 10.14 -2.04
N ALA A 118 -3.44 9.77 -2.00
CA ALA A 118 -2.52 10.05 -3.11
C ALA A 118 -2.90 9.26 -4.36
N SER A 119 -2.68 9.88 -5.53
CA SER A 119 -2.90 9.22 -6.80
C SER A 119 -1.66 8.45 -7.27
N VAL A 120 -1.86 7.37 -8.01
CA VAL A 120 -0.76 6.63 -8.66
C VAL A 120 0.03 7.51 -9.62
N HIS A 121 -0.59 8.56 -10.19
CA HIS A 121 0.12 9.55 -11.01
C HIS A 121 1.12 10.38 -10.20
N HIS A 122 0.76 10.76 -8.97
CA HIS A 122 1.67 11.44 -8.05
C HIS A 122 2.79 10.50 -7.61
N LEU A 123 2.45 9.29 -7.20
CA LEU A 123 3.40 8.29 -6.69
C LEU A 123 4.41 7.85 -7.77
N ALA A 124 3.98 7.71 -9.02
CA ALA A 124 4.85 7.37 -10.15
C ALA A 124 5.91 8.44 -10.48
N ASN A 125 5.71 9.68 -10.01
CA ASN A 125 6.68 10.77 -10.14
C ASN A 125 7.62 10.90 -8.93
N HIS A 126 7.39 10.12 -7.87
CA HIS A 126 8.27 10.10 -6.70
C HIS A 126 9.58 9.36 -7.05
N VAL A 127 10.71 9.95 -6.65
CA VAL A 127 12.03 9.36 -6.96
C VAL A 127 12.43 8.40 -5.86
N HIS A 128 12.56 7.12 -6.22
CA HIS A 128 13.08 6.08 -5.32
C HIS A 128 14.60 5.95 -5.46
N ALA A 129 15.27 5.70 -4.34
CA ALA A 129 16.71 5.42 -4.37
C ALA A 129 16.99 4.08 -5.08
N HIS A 130 18.06 4.02 -5.85
CA HIS A 130 18.51 2.81 -6.56
C HIS A 130 19.88 2.34 -6.05
N PRO A 131 20.09 1.01 -5.81
CA PRO A 131 19.08 -0.05 -5.84
C PRO A 131 18.40 -0.21 -4.46
N THR A 132 17.09 -0.29 -4.43
CA THR A 132 16.31 -0.55 -3.22
C THR A 132 15.14 -1.51 -3.46
N LEU A 133 14.63 -2.13 -2.38
CA LEU A 133 13.44 -2.96 -2.46
C LEU A 133 12.17 -2.13 -2.74
N GLY A 134 12.14 -0.85 -2.31
CA GLY A 134 11.02 0.06 -2.54
C GLY A 134 10.69 0.30 -4.01
N GLU A 135 11.66 0.09 -4.91
CA GLU A 135 11.45 0.20 -6.36
C GLU A 135 10.42 -0.82 -6.90
N VAL A 136 10.04 -1.85 -6.12
CA VAL A 136 8.94 -2.75 -6.50
C VAL A 136 7.59 -2.02 -6.49
N LEU A 137 7.40 -1.06 -5.58
CA LEU A 137 6.20 -0.21 -5.55
C LEU A 137 6.29 0.89 -6.61
N ASP A 138 7.44 1.53 -6.77
CA ASP A 138 7.71 2.51 -7.83
C ASP A 138 7.32 1.97 -9.21
N GLU A 139 7.79 0.78 -9.54
CA GLU A 139 7.47 0.11 -10.80
C GLU A 139 5.96 -0.20 -10.92
N ALA A 140 5.29 -0.56 -9.80
CA ALA A 140 3.85 -0.80 -9.79
C ALA A 140 3.06 0.48 -10.09
N TYR A 141 3.47 1.62 -9.52
CA TYR A 141 2.86 2.92 -9.79
C TYR A 141 3.08 3.36 -11.24
N LYS A 142 4.30 3.25 -11.75
CA LYS A 142 4.63 3.59 -13.16
C LYS A 142 3.84 2.76 -14.15
N ARG A 143 3.71 1.45 -13.92
CA ARG A 143 2.87 0.58 -14.76
C ARG A 143 1.40 0.96 -14.72
N ALA A 144 0.89 1.38 -13.57
CA ALA A 144 -0.51 1.80 -13.45
C ALA A 144 -0.83 3.04 -14.30
N VAL A 145 0.15 3.94 -14.47
CA VAL A 145 -0.01 5.18 -15.25
C VAL A 145 0.11 4.94 -16.76
N HIS A 146 0.81 3.88 -17.18
CA HIS A 146 1.08 3.57 -18.58
C HIS A 146 0.27 2.39 -19.11
N ALA A 147 -0.71 1.89 -18.34
CA ALA A 147 -1.57 0.74 -18.70
C ALA A 147 -2.69 1.10 -19.69
#